data_3ce23aa21ac781a8d6d399fbb6c6c5aa
#
_entry.id   3ce23aa21ac781a8d6d399fbb6c6c5aa
#
_cell.length_a   1.000
_cell.length_b   1.000
_cell.length_c   1.000
_cell.angle_alpha   90.00
_cell.angle_beta   90.00
_cell.angle_gamma   90.00
#
_symmetry.space_group_name_H-M   'P 1'
#
loop_
_entity.id
_entity.type
_entity.pdbx_description
1 polymer ?
#
loop_
_entity_poly.entity_id
_entity_poly.type
_entity_poly.pdbx_seq_one_letter_code
_entity_poly.pdbx_strand_id
1 'polypeptide(L)' 'MKKTYQITQAGRNELEAELADLKSRRGEIADKIAEAREYGDLSENAEYDSAREEQGLVETRIAEIEDILQNAEEIKGGA' A
#
# COMPACT_ATOMS: atom_id res chain seq x y z
N MET A 1 5.70 -3.56 22.91
CA MET A 1 5.42 -4.97 22.59
C MET A 1 5.33 -5.18 21.12
N LYS A 2 6.03 -6.16 20.60
CA LYS A 2 5.92 -6.50 19.18
C LYS A 2 4.61 -7.23 18.92
N LYS A 3 3.85 -6.75 17.97
CA LYS A 3 2.70 -7.49 17.49
C LYS A 3 3.16 -8.69 16.70
N THR A 4 2.59 -9.84 17.02
CA THR A 4 2.82 -11.06 16.26
C THR A 4 1.54 -11.43 15.54
N TYR A 5 1.64 -11.72 14.27
CA TYR A 5 0.50 -12.13 13.45
C TYR A 5 0.61 -13.61 13.15
N GLN A 6 -0.53 -14.26 13.03
CA GLN A 6 -0.56 -15.66 12.63
C GLN A 6 -1.25 -15.76 11.29
N ILE A 7 -0.55 -16.27 10.31
CA ILE A 7 -1.08 -16.38 8.95
C ILE A 7 -0.76 -17.75 8.35
N THR A 8 -1.60 -18.19 7.44
CA THR A 8 -1.35 -19.38 6.66
C THR A 8 -0.47 -19.03 5.47
N GLN A 9 0.09 -20.04 4.80
CA GLN A 9 0.84 -19.81 3.58
C GLN A 9 -0.04 -19.15 2.51
N ALA A 10 -1.30 -19.57 2.41
CA ALA A 10 -2.22 -18.96 1.47
C ALA A 10 -2.44 -17.48 1.78
N GLY A 11 -2.61 -17.14 3.06
CA GLY A 11 -2.75 -15.75 3.49
C GLY A 11 -1.50 -14.93 3.18
N ARG A 12 -0.33 -15.51 3.41
CA ARG A 12 0.94 -14.84 3.06
C ARG A 12 1.01 -14.55 1.57
N ASN A 13 0.66 -15.54 0.75
CA ASN A 13 0.67 -15.37 -0.71
C ASN A 13 -0.26 -14.25 -1.16
N GLU A 14 -1.44 -14.16 -0.56
CA GLU A 14 -2.39 -13.09 -0.86
C GLU A 14 -1.85 -11.73 -0.50
N LEU A 15 -1.22 -11.61 0.67
CA LEU A 15 -0.63 -10.35 1.11
C LEU A 15 0.54 -9.94 0.22
N GLU A 16 1.36 -10.90 -0.18
CA GLU A 16 2.48 -10.61 -1.08
C GLU A 16 1.99 -10.12 -2.44
N ALA A 17 0.90 -10.70 -2.95
CA ALA A 17 0.30 -10.28 -4.21
C ALA A 17 -0.28 -8.87 -4.09
N GLU A 18 -0.96 -8.59 -2.99
CA GLU A 18 -1.50 -7.25 -2.74
C GLU A 18 -0.37 -6.23 -2.64
N LEU A 19 0.71 -6.59 -1.94
CA LEU A 19 1.86 -5.71 -1.78
C LEU A 19 2.48 -5.36 -3.13
N ALA A 20 2.65 -6.36 -4.00
CA ALA A 20 3.20 -6.13 -5.33
C ALA A 20 2.32 -5.18 -6.15
N ASP A 21 0.99 -5.35 -6.07
CA ASP A 21 0.04 -4.49 -6.75
C ASP A 21 0.13 -3.05 -6.25
N LEU A 22 0.17 -2.89 -4.93
CA LEU A 22 0.27 -1.57 -4.33
C LEU A 22 1.57 -0.86 -4.70
N LYS A 23 2.68 -1.59 -4.72
CA LYS A 23 3.97 -1.02 -5.12
C LYS A 23 3.95 -0.58 -6.59
N SER A 24 3.26 -1.34 -7.43
CA SER A 24 3.08 -0.95 -8.82
C SER A 24 2.28 0.36 -8.93
N ARG A 25 1.30 0.55 -8.07
CA ARG A 25 0.49 1.77 -8.05
C ARG A 25 1.27 3.01 -7.66
N ARG A 26 2.35 2.85 -6.91
CA ARG A 26 3.19 3.99 -6.52
C ARG A 26 3.64 4.81 -7.72
N GLY A 27 4.10 4.13 -8.77
CA GLY A 27 4.55 4.79 -9.99
C GLY A 27 3.43 5.55 -10.67
N GLU A 28 2.26 4.92 -10.78
CA GLU A 28 1.09 5.53 -11.39
C GLU A 28 0.64 6.77 -10.61
N ILE A 29 0.64 6.68 -9.29
CA ILE A 29 0.23 7.79 -8.44
C ILE A 29 1.25 8.94 -8.53
N ALA A 30 2.54 8.62 -8.56
CA ALA A 30 3.58 9.63 -8.74
C ALA A 30 3.39 10.39 -10.05
N ASP A 31 3.04 9.67 -11.12
CA ASP A 31 2.76 10.28 -12.42
C ASP A 31 1.54 11.19 -12.35
N LYS A 32 0.49 10.77 -11.65
CA LYS A 32 -0.71 11.60 -11.46
C LYS A 32 -0.40 12.88 -10.70
N ILE A 33 0.44 12.78 -9.67
CA ILE A 33 0.84 13.94 -8.89
C ILE A 33 1.63 14.92 -9.74
N ALA A 34 2.60 14.39 -10.50
CA ALA A 34 3.40 15.22 -11.38
C ALA A 34 2.53 15.91 -12.44
N GLU A 35 1.60 15.19 -13.03
CA GLU A 35 0.68 15.74 -14.01
C GLU A 35 -0.22 16.82 -13.41
N ALA A 36 -0.74 16.56 -12.20
CA ALA A 36 -1.61 17.52 -11.54
C ALA A 36 -0.88 18.82 -11.19
N ARG A 37 0.42 18.72 -10.88
CA ARG A 37 1.23 19.92 -10.62
C ARG A 37 1.33 20.84 -11.83
N GLU A 38 1.26 20.28 -13.02
CA GLU A 38 1.36 21.05 -14.25
C GLU A 38 0.14 21.94 -14.47
N TYR A 39 -0.97 21.68 -13.80
CA TYR A 39 -2.15 22.51 -13.89
C TYR A 39 -2.04 23.83 -13.14
N GLY A 40 -0.97 24.04 -12.40
CA GLY A 40 -0.63 25.32 -11.82
C GLY A 40 -1.05 25.54 -10.38
N ASP A 41 -2.23 26.10 -10.15
CA ASP A 41 -2.65 26.47 -8.80
C ASP A 41 -3.01 25.26 -7.94
N LEU A 42 -2.09 24.88 -7.06
CA LEU A 42 -2.27 23.71 -6.19
C LEU A 42 -3.28 23.96 -5.08
N SER A 43 -3.60 25.21 -4.77
CA SER A 43 -4.53 25.49 -3.68
C SER A 43 -5.96 25.15 -4.03
N GLU A 44 -6.28 25.04 -5.31
CA GLU A 44 -7.62 24.67 -5.79
C GLU A 44 -7.62 23.48 -6.71
N ASN A 45 -6.53 22.70 -6.70
CA ASN A 45 -6.37 21.58 -7.60
C ASN A 45 -6.90 20.29 -6.97
N ALA A 46 -8.17 19.96 -7.24
CA ALA A 46 -8.79 18.76 -6.71
C ALA A 46 -8.10 17.47 -7.16
N GLU A 47 -7.54 17.47 -8.36
CA GLU A 47 -6.83 16.28 -8.86
C GLU A 47 -5.54 16.04 -8.07
N TYR A 48 -4.82 17.11 -7.75
CA TYR A 48 -3.62 17.01 -6.92
C TYR A 48 -3.97 16.48 -5.53
N ASP A 49 -4.99 17.05 -4.90
CA ASP A 49 -5.41 16.64 -3.56
C ASP A 49 -5.85 15.18 -3.55
N SER A 50 -6.61 14.77 -4.56
CA SER A 50 -7.09 13.39 -4.68
C SER A 50 -5.93 12.41 -4.85
N ALA A 51 -4.95 12.76 -5.67
CA ALA A 51 -3.77 11.93 -5.90
C ALA A 51 -2.92 11.81 -4.63
N ARG A 52 -2.78 12.88 -3.88
CA ARG A 52 -2.04 12.87 -2.61
C ARG A 52 -2.75 12.01 -1.57
N GLU A 53 -4.07 12.07 -1.51
CA GLU A 53 -4.84 11.24 -0.61
C GLU A 53 -4.68 9.76 -0.97
N GLU A 54 -4.77 9.43 -2.25
CA GLU A 54 -4.55 8.06 -2.72
C GLU A 54 -3.15 7.58 -2.35
N GLN A 55 -2.14 8.43 -2.52
CA GLN A 55 -0.77 8.11 -2.14
C GLN A 55 -0.68 7.73 -0.65
N GLY A 56 -1.31 8.53 0.21
CA GLY A 56 -1.31 8.26 1.64
C GLY A 56 -1.94 6.93 1.98
N LEU A 57 -3.08 6.61 1.36
CA LEU A 57 -3.77 5.34 1.60
C LEU A 57 -2.93 4.15 1.14
N VAL A 58 -2.30 4.27 -0.03
CA VAL A 58 -1.44 3.21 -0.56
C VAL A 58 -0.23 3.00 0.35
N GLU A 59 0.44 4.07 0.78
CA GLU A 59 1.62 3.94 1.64
C GLU A 59 1.25 3.34 3.00
N THR A 60 0.11 3.73 3.56
CA THR A 60 -0.35 3.16 4.82
C THR A 60 -0.58 1.65 4.69
N ARG A 61 -1.24 1.24 3.60
CA ARG A 61 -1.51 -0.19 3.40
C ARG A 61 -0.24 -0.98 3.15
N ILE A 62 0.70 -0.42 2.39
CA ILE A 62 2.00 -1.07 2.17
C ILE A 62 2.70 -1.30 3.51
N ALA A 63 2.74 -0.28 4.36
CA ALA A 63 3.38 -0.40 5.67
C ALA A 63 2.72 -1.47 6.53
N GLU A 64 1.38 -1.55 6.52
CA GLU A 64 0.66 -2.57 7.25
C GLU A 64 1.01 -3.98 6.77
N ILE A 65 1.03 -4.18 5.45
CA ILE A 65 1.33 -5.49 4.89
C ILE A 65 2.78 -5.88 5.18
N GLU A 66 3.71 -4.95 5.03
CA GLU A 66 5.12 -5.23 5.33
C GLU A 66 5.31 -5.59 6.79
N ASP A 67 4.60 -4.91 7.68
CA ASP A 67 4.65 -5.23 9.11
C ASP A 67 4.12 -6.64 9.37
N ILE A 68 2.98 -6.99 8.78
CA ILE A 68 2.41 -8.33 8.93
C ILE A 68 3.38 -9.39 8.42
N LEU A 69 3.93 -9.20 7.21
CA LEU A 69 4.82 -10.19 6.61
C LEU A 69 6.12 -10.34 7.40
N GLN A 70 6.61 -9.26 7.97
CA GLN A 70 7.84 -9.28 8.75
C GLN A 70 7.67 -9.95 10.12
N ASN A 71 6.49 -9.81 10.72
CA ASN A 71 6.23 -10.28 12.07
C ASN A 71 5.26 -11.46 12.15
N ALA A 72 4.94 -12.06 11.01
CA ALA A 72 3.98 -13.15 10.98
C ALA A 72 4.63 -14.49 11.32
N GLU A 73 3.89 -15.28 12.07
CA GLU A 73 4.21 -16.67 12.28
C GLU A 73 3.31 -17.50 11.38
N GLU A 74 3.91 -18.40 10.63
CA GLU A 74 3.14 -19.25 9.73
C GLU A 74 2.47 -20.36 10.54
N ILE A 75 1.14 -20.40 10.44
CA ILE A 75 0.40 -21.52 10.99
C ILE A 75 0.16 -22.53 9.87
N LYS A 76 0.43 -23.79 10.17
CA LYS A 76 0.14 -24.83 9.21
C LYS A 76 -1.38 -24.96 9.14
N GLY A 77 -1.91 -24.63 7.98
CA GLY A 77 -3.33 -24.78 7.75
C GLY A 77 -3.72 -26.19 8.12
N GLY A 78 -4.82 -26.30 8.86
CA GLY A 78 -5.26 -27.53 9.44
C GLY A 78 -5.21 -28.71 8.48
N ALA A 79 -4.76 -29.80 9.02
CA ALA A 79 -4.65 -31.04 8.27
C ALA A 79 -5.99 -31.45 7.69
#